data_5ff5085156a4cd58f7c809f1098ffbb0
#
_entry.id   5ff5085156a4cd58f7c809f1098ffbb0
#
_cell.length_a   1.000
_cell.length_b   1.000
_cell.length_c   1.000
_cell.angle_alpha   90.00
_cell.angle_beta   90.00
_cell.angle_gamma   90.00
#
_symmetry.space_group_name_H-M   'P 1'
#
loop_
_entity.id
_entity.type
_entity.pdbx_description
1 polymer ?
#
loop_
_entity_poly.entity_id
_entity_poly.type
_entity_poly.pdbx_seq_one_letter_code
_entity_poly.pdbx_strand_id
1 'polypeptide(L)'
;MQPGQSKAVSNFMSNFKLHDLESRIEERARASADISYTRRLLDGGVEYCARKLGEESIETVLAAVSEDRERLIAEAADLIYHLLVVLRARGIALGEVEAVLGERTGQSGLQEKMSRGSS
;
A
#
# COMPACT_ATOMS: atom_id res chain seq x y z
N MET A 1 20.21 11.96 -9.13
CA MET A 1 19.79 12.33 -9.18
C MET A 1 19.87 12.72 -9.37
N GLN A 2 19.85 12.61 -9.41
CA GLN A 2 19.47 13.03 -9.60
C GLN A 2 19.40 14.00 -9.60
N PRO A 3 20.15 14.54 -10.14
CA PRO A 3 19.50 15.74 -9.97
C PRO A 3 18.22 15.42 -9.46
N GLY A 4 18.07 14.33 -9.20
CA GLY A 4 16.86 13.91 -8.72
C GLY A 4 16.53 14.43 -7.35
N GLN A 5 17.46 15.05 -6.72
CA GLN A 5 17.24 15.46 -5.37
C GLN A 5 16.21 16.56 -5.24
N SER A 6 16.34 17.63 -6.02
CA SER A 6 15.31 18.64 -5.93
C SER A 6 14.01 18.10 -6.48
N LYS A 7 14.07 17.18 -7.40
CA LYS A 7 12.85 16.54 -7.87
C LYS A 7 12.20 15.70 -6.80
N ALA A 8 13.01 15.04 -5.99
CA ALA A 8 12.47 14.24 -4.91
C ALA A 8 11.71 15.12 -3.92
N VAL A 9 12.24 16.29 -3.64
CA VAL A 9 11.55 17.23 -2.76
C VAL A 9 10.25 17.70 -3.42
N SER A 10 10.29 17.98 -4.72
CA SER A 10 9.10 18.35 -5.45
C SER A 10 8.07 17.25 -5.44
N ASN A 11 8.53 16.01 -5.62
CA ASN A 11 7.62 14.86 -5.62
C ASN A 11 6.97 14.68 -4.28
N PHE A 12 7.65 15.08 -3.21
CA PHE A 12 7.08 15.04 -1.90
C PHE A 12 5.79 15.88 -1.84
N MET A 13 5.72 16.91 -2.68
CA MET A 13 4.55 17.77 -2.77
C MET A 13 3.58 17.33 -3.85
N SER A 14 3.77 16.13 -4.37
CA SER A 14 2.93 15.59 -5.42
C SER A 14 1.48 15.49 -4.97
N ASN A 15 0.58 15.62 -5.92
CA ASN A 15 -0.85 15.43 -5.67
C ASN A 15 -1.28 13.97 -5.79
N PHE A 16 -0.34 13.08 -6.03
CA PHE A 16 -0.68 11.66 -6.17
C PHE A 16 -1.16 11.11 -4.83
N LYS A 17 -2.35 10.54 -4.82
CA LYS A 17 -2.97 10.01 -3.62
C LYS A 17 -3.19 8.51 -3.74
N LEU A 18 -3.50 7.86 -2.62
CA LEU A 18 -3.77 6.43 -2.64
C LEU A 18 -4.98 6.08 -3.51
N HIS A 19 -5.94 6.98 -3.57
CA HIS A 19 -7.08 6.80 -4.46
C HIS A 19 -6.62 6.70 -5.93
N ASP A 20 -5.61 7.48 -6.30
CA ASP A 20 -5.08 7.42 -7.66
C ASP A 20 -4.38 6.10 -7.91
N LEU A 21 -3.71 5.58 -6.89
CA LEU A 21 -3.06 4.27 -7.01
C LEU A 21 -4.10 3.18 -7.18
N GLU A 22 -5.18 3.25 -6.41
CA GLU A 22 -6.27 2.29 -6.53
C GLU A 22 -6.83 2.30 -7.95
N SER A 23 -7.05 3.49 -8.50
CA SER A 23 -7.56 3.63 -9.86
C SER A 23 -6.61 3.03 -10.88
N ARG A 24 -5.31 3.22 -10.70
CA ARG A 24 -4.32 2.64 -11.60
C ARG A 24 -4.29 1.13 -11.51
N ILE A 25 -4.43 0.59 -10.32
CA ILE A 25 -4.47 -0.85 -10.13
C ILE A 25 -5.69 -1.42 -10.84
N GLU A 26 -6.82 -0.76 -10.72
CA GLU A 26 -8.04 -1.20 -11.40
C GLU A 26 -7.85 -1.19 -12.91
N GLU A 27 -7.24 -0.13 -13.41
CA GLU A 27 -6.96 0.01 -14.82
C GLU A 27 -6.04 -1.11 -15.32
N ARG A 28 -4.98 -1.36 -14.57
CA ARG A 28 -4.00 -2.37 -14.93
C ARG A 28 -4.51 -3.79 -14.75
N ALA A 29 -5.49 -3.98 -13.89
CA ALA A 29 -6.12 -5.28 -13.72
C ALA A 29 -6.82 -5.71 -15.00
N ARG A 30 -7.21 -4.77 -15.84
CA ARG A 30 -7.89 -5.05 -17.09
C ARG A 30 -6.94 -5.13 -18.29
N ALA A 31 -5.66 -4.86 -18.06
CA ALA A 31 -4.68 -4.92 -19.14
C ALA A 31 -4.19 -6.36 -19.34
N SER A 32 -3.48 -6.57 -20.44
CA SER A 32 -2.90 -7.88 -20.75
C SER A 32 -1.79 -8.23 -19.75
N ALA A 33 -1.69 -9.50 -19.40
CA ALA A 33 -0.62 -9.97 -18.51
C ALA A 33 0.77 -9.77 -19.11
N ASP A 34 0.86 -9.62 -20.42
CA ASP A 34 2.13 -9.40 -21.08
C ASP A 34 2.74 -8.06 -20.72
N ILE A 35 1.90 -7.07 -20.40
CA ILE A 35 2.38 -5.71 -20.15
C ILE A 35 2.02 -5.20 -18.76
N SER A 36 1.29 -5.99 -17.98
CA SER A 36 0.83 -5.51 -16.67
C SER A 36 1.26 -6.46 -15.56
N TYR A 37 2.16 -5.99 -14.72
CA TYR A 37 2.56 -6.73 -13.54
C TYR A 37 1.37 -6.93 -12.60
N THR A 38 0.52 -5.90 -12.46
CA THR A 38 -0.67 -6.00 -11.62
C THR A 38 -1.57 -7.14 -12.08
N ARG A 39 -1.76 -7.26 -13.40
CA ARG A 39 -2.59 -8.34 -13.92
C ARG A 39 -1.98 -9.70 -13.60
N ARG A 40 -0.66 -9.81 -13.71
CA ARG A 40 0.00 -11.08 -13.38
C ARG A 40 -0.19 -11.45 -11.92
N LEU A 41 -0.10 -10.45 -11.03
CA LEU A 41 -0.32 -10.69 -9.62
C LEU A 41 -1.73 -11.21 -9.39
N LEU A 42 -2.72 -10.54 -9.96
CA LEU A 42 -4.11 -10.91 -9.77
C LEU A 42 -4.41 -12.28 -10.38
N ASP A 43 -3.79 -12.58 -11.51
CA ASP A 43 -3.96 -13.89 -12.13
C ASP A 43 -3.45 -15.01 -11.25
N GLY A 44 -2.49 -14.72 -10.39
CA GLY A 44 -1.95 -15.71 -9.45
C GLY A 44 -2.87 -16.03 -8.29
N GLY A 45 -3.92 -15.24 -8.09
CA GLY A 45 -4.89 -15.49 -7.04
C GLY A 45 -4.54 -14.80 -5.72
N VAL A 46 -5.50 -14.88 -4.79
CA VAL A 46 -5.37 -14.20 -3.50
C VAL A 46 -4.14 -14.66 -2.72
N GLU A 47 -3.90 -15.97 -2.71
CA GLU A 47 -2.77 -16.51 -1.95
C GLU A 47 -1.44 -15.97 -2.47
N TYR A 48 -1.30 -15.91 -3.78
CA TYR A 48 -0.08 -15.39 -4.38
C TYR A 48 0.10 -13.91 -4.05
N CYS A 49 -0.98 -13.12 -4.18
CA CYS A 49 -0.93 -11.69 -3.85
C CYS A 49 -0.59 -11.48 -2.38
N ALA A 50 -1.18 -12.29 -1.50
CA ALA A 50 -0.92 -12.19 -0.06
C ALA A 50 0.54 -12.53 0.26
N ARG A 51 1.10 -13.54 -0.41
CA ARG A 51 2.50 -13.91 -0.19
C ARG A 51 3.42 -12.77 -0.60
N LYS A 52 3.12 -12.12 -1.74
CA LYS A 52 3.93 -10.99 -2.19
C LYS A 52 3.84 -9.84 -1.19
N LEU A 53 2.66 -9.60 -0.64
CA LEU A 53 2.52 -8.59 0.39
C LEU A 53 3.37 -8.92 1.61
N GLY A 54 3.39 -10.20 2.01
CA GLY A 54 4.22 -10.64 3.13
C GLY A 54 5.69 -10.38 2.88
N GLU A 55 6.16 -10.66 1.67
CA GLU A 55 7.56 -10.43 1.31
C GLU A 55 7.90 -8.94 1.41
N GLU A 56 7.02 -8.08 0.91
CA GLU A 56 7.25 -6.63 0.98
C GLU A 56 7.19 -6.11 2.40
N SER A 57 6.39 -6.75 3.25
CA SER A 57 6.33 -6.38 4.66
C SER A 57 7.69 -6.61 5.33
N ILE A 58 8.31 -7.75 5.05
CA ILE A 58 9.61 -8.08 5.62
C ILE A 58 10.67 -7.11 5.11
N GLU A 59 10.65 -6.80 3.81
CA GLU A 59 11.60 -5.84 3.25
C GLU A 59 11.45 -4.48 3.90
N THR A 60 10.21 -4.08 4.18
CA THR A 60 9.95 -2.79 4.82
C THR A 60 10.50 -2.78 6.25
N VAL A 61 10.31 -3.87 6.98
CA VAL A 61 10.84 -3.99 8.34
C VAL A 61 12.37 -3.87 8.32
N LEU A 62 13.01 -4.59 7.41
CA LEU A 62 14.47 -4.55 7.32
C LEU A 62 14.97 -3.16 6.93
N ALA A 63 14.25 -2.50 6.03
CA ALA A 63 14.62 -1.15 5.64
C ALA A 63 14.48 -0.17 6.81
N ALA A 64 13.43 -0.37 7.62
CA ALA A 64 13.20 0.51 8.76
C ALA A 64 14.32 0.43 9.79
N VAL A 65 14.80 -0.78 10.05
CA VAL A 65 15.85 -0.93 11.08
C VAL A 65 17.25 -0.64 10.53
N SER A 66 17.41 -0.56 9.21
CA SER A 66 18.70 -0.24 8.63
C SER A 66 19.01 1.25 8.67
N GLU A 67 18.00 2.07 8.96
CA GLU A 67 18.11 3.53 9.01
C GLU A 67 18.40 4.18 7.66
N ASP A 68 18.24 3.45 6.56
CA ASP A 68 18.35 4.01 5.22
C ASP A 68 17.00 4.59 4.83
N ARG A 69 16.90 5.90 4.91
CA ARG A 69 15.66 6.60 4.70
C ARG A 69 15.07 6.36 3.30
N GLU A 70 15.90 6.44 2.28
CA GLU A 70 15.41 6.29 0.91
C GLU A 70 14.93 4.88 0.62
N ARG A 71 15.65 3.91 1.17
CA ARG A 71 15.25 2.54 1.03
C ARG A 71 13.90 2.30 1.71
N LEU A 72 13.72 2.86 2.90
CA LEU A 72 12.46 2.68 3.61
C LEU A 72 11.29 3.29 2.84
N ILE A 73 11.51 4.47 2.25
CA ILE A 73 10.46 5.10 1.45
C ILE A 73 10.08 4.22 0.27
N ALA A 74 11.06 3.65 -0.41
CA ALA A 74 10.80 2.79 -1.56
C ALA A 74 10.07 1.51 -1.16
N GLU A 75 10.51 0.88 -0.07
CA GLU A 75 9.87 -0.35 0.37
C GLU A 75 8.46 -0.09 0.89
N ALA A 76 8.24 1.06 1.53
CA ALA A 76 6.91 1.42 1.99
C ALA A 76 5.97 1.60 0.81
N ALA A 77 6.46 2.19 -0.29
CA ALA A 77 5.66 2.35 -1.50
C ALA A 77 5.27 0.98 -2.07
N ASP A 78 6.23 0.05 -2.12
CA ASP A 78 5.95 -1.30 -2.59
C ASP A 78 4.95 -2.02 -1.69
N LEU A 79 5.07 -1.82 -0.39
CA LEU A 79 4.16 -2.43 0.57
C LEU A 79 2.72 -1.94 0.35
N ILE A 80 2.56 -0.64 0.21
CA ILE A 80 1.23 -0.07 -0.02
C ILE A 80 0.66 -0.56 -1.34
N TYR A 81 1.49 -0.60 -2.38
CA TYR A 81 1.04 -1.11 -3.67
C TYR A 81 0.50 -2.54 -3.54
N HIS A 82 1.28 -3.42 -2.91
CA HIS A 82 0.87 -4.82 -2.79
C HIS A 82 -0.34 -4.98 -1.86
N LEU A 83 -0.46 -4.12 -0.86
CA LEU A 83 -1.65 -4.14 -0.01
C LEU A 83 -2.90 -3.84 -0.83
N LEU A 84 -2.83 -2.80 -1.68
CA LEU A 84 -3.98 -2.46 -2.51
C LEU A 84 -4.30 -3.55 -3.53
N VAL A 85 -3.28 -4.26 -4.01
CA VAL A 85 -3.51 -5.38 -4.91
C VAL A 85 -4.27 -6.51 -4.20
N VAL A 86 -3.88 -6.82 -2.95
CA VAL A 86 -4.59 -7.83 -2.17
C VAL A 86 -6.04 -7.42 -1.94
N LEU A 87 -6.27 -6.15 -1.62
CA LEU A 87 -7.63 -5.67 -1.44
C LEU A 87 -8.44 -5.84 -2.71
N ARG A 88 -7.83 -5.49 -3.85
CA ARG A 88 -8.50 -5.66 -5.14
C ARG A 88 -8.82 -7.13 -5.40
N ALA A 89 -7.89 -8.01 -5.08
CA ALA A 89 -8.09 -9.45 -5.27
C ALA A 89 -9.26 -9.97 -4.45
N ARG A 90 -9.55 -9.35 -3.32
CA ARG A 90 -10.66 -9.74 -2.46
C ARG A 90 -11.89 -8.87 -2.70
N GLY A 91 -11.85 -7.97 -3.69
CA GLY A 91 -13.00 -7.13 -4.01
C GLY A 91 -13.32 -6.08 -2.96
N ILE A 92 -12.29 -5.63 -2.24
CA ILE A 92 -12.46 -4.64 -1.18
C ILE A 92 -11.93 -3.30 -1.69
N ALA A 93 -12.75 -2.25 -1.57
CA ALA A 93 -12.35 -0.92 -1.98
C ALA A 93 -11.55 -0.24 -0.87
N LEU A 94 -10.60 0.61 -1.27
CA LEU A 94 -9.80 1.37 -0.31
C LEU A 94 -10.69 2.15 0.64
N GLY A 95 -11.82 2.69 0.15
CA GLY A 95 -12.73 3.45 0.99
C GLY A 95 -13.25 2.67 2.19
N GLU A 96 -13.37 1.35 2.06
CA GLU A 96 -13.83 0.54 3.18
C GLU A 96 -12.79 0.51 4.29
N VAL A 97 -11.52 0.46 3.91
CA VAL A 97 -10.42 0.50 4.88
C VAL A 97 -10.33 1.88 5.50
N GLU A 98 -10.46 2.90 4.66
CA GLU A 98 -10.43 4.28 5.16
C GLU A 98 -11.53 4.55 6.17
N ALA A 99 -12.72 4.00 5.94
CA ALA A 99 -13.83 4.18 6.88
C ALA A 99 -13.49 3.61 8.25
N VAL A 100 -12.85 2.43 8.27
CA VAL A 100 -12.44 1.83 9.54
C VAL A 100 -11.37 2.67 10.22
N LEU A 101 -10.41 3.18 9.43
CA LEU A 101 -9.37 4.04 9.99
C LEU A 101 -9.94 5.32 10.57
N GLY A 102 -10.88 5.94 9.84
CA GLY A 102 -11.51 7.15 10.33
C GLY A 102 -12.26 6.93 11.62
N GLU A 103 -12.97 5.80 11.71
CA GLU A 103 -13.71 5.46 12.91
C GLU A 103 -12.76 5.25 14.09
N ARG A 104 -11.68 4.49 13.86
CA ARG A 104 -10.73 4.18 14.94
C ARG A 104 -9.96 5.41 15.40
N THR A 105 -9.57 6.26 14.48
CA THR A 105 -8.76 7.42 14.82
C THR A 105 -9.59 8.63 15.23
N GLY A 106 -10.91 8.51 15.17
CA GLY A 106 -11.80 9.55 15.68
C GLY A 106 -11.91 9.55 17.18
N GLN A 107 -11.34 8.53 17.87
CA GLN A 107 -11.32 8.42 19.31
C GLN A 107 -9.88 8.55 19.80
N SER A 108 -9.72 8.81 21.10
CA SER A 108 -8.38 8.78 21.67
C SER A 108 -7.88 7.33 21.61
N GLY A 109 -6.57 7.16 21.54
CA GLY A 109 -5.99 5.83 21.45
C GLY A 109 -6.42 4.93 22.59
N LEU A 110 -6.55 5.49 23.79
CA LEU A 110 -6.95 4.72 24.95
C LEU A 110 -8.40 4.26 24.84
N GLN A 111 -9.28 5.15 24.41
CA GLN A 111 -10.68 4.81 24.24
C GLN A 111 -10.88 3.71 23.21
N GLU A 112 -10.17 3.81 22.11
CA GLU A 112 -10.28 2.80 21.07
C GLU A 112 -9.78 1.45 21.56
N LYS A 113 -8.66 1.46 22.28
CA LYS A 113 -8.10 0.23 22.80
C LYS A 113 -9.06 -0.46 23.77
N MET A 114 -9.70 0.33 24.63
CA MET A 114 -10.67 -0.22 25.57
C MET A 114 -11.88 -0.78 24.84
N SER A 115 -12.32 -0.10 23.81
CA SER A 115 -13.44 -0.54 22.99
C SER A 115 -13.15 -1.90 22.37
N ARG A 116 -11.97 -2.06 21.81
CA ARG A 116 -11.59 -3.32 21.19
C ARG A 116 -11.41 -4.43 22.21
N GLY A 117 -10.95 -4.04 23.40
CA GLY A 117 -10.75 -5.03 24.46
C GLY A 117 -12.04 -5.58 24.98
N SER A 118 -13.14 -4.86 24.84
CA SER A 118 -14.44 -5.33 25.34
C SER A 118 -15.21 -6.14 24.30
N SER A 119 -14.70 -6.24 23.10
CA SER A 119 -15.34 -7.07 22.09
C SER A 119 -14.61 -8.41 21.92
#